data_e7fcc486b436623fa4d838a083b6d3f5
#
_entry.id   e7fcc486b436623fa4d838a083b6d3f5
#
_cell.length_a   1.000
_cell.length_b   1.000
_cell.length_c   1.000
_cell.angle_alpha   90.00
_cell.angle_beta   90.00
_cell.angle_gamma   90.00
#
_symmetry.space_group_name_H-M   'P 1'
#
loop_
_entity.id
_entity.type
_entity.pdbx_description
1 polymer ?
#
loop_
_entity_poly.entity_id
_entity_poly.type
_entity_poly.pdbx_seq_one_letter_code
_entity_poly.pdbx_strand_id
1 'polypeptide(L)'
;MPCCSIIRNANKDDGSIAVPLLFNAGKHLLTEVFGQGDQQVALDYLLSAWNKGGGQYGFENHWVAEYNGKVTGLVSCWHDRLPENFDRETLSSIVEHFGIDDALEIVMRSQQYLAVLEAPLFTEFGIGHLAVSPDARRQGTGSALIEFMEAKARAMKKNALVLNCEIANEGAIAFYQRLGFGEHRTNDKFVQMIKALHIETL
;
A
#
# COMPACT_ATOMS: atom_id res chain seq x y z
N MET A 1 -2.38 -10.73 -25.74
CA MET A 1 -1.09 -10.01 -25.60
C MET A 1 -1.07 -9.43 -24.21
N PRO A 2 0.02 -9.56 -23.41
CA PRO A 2 0.08 -8.89 -22.13
C PRO A 2 -0.04 -7.38 -22.35
N CYS A 3 -0.94 -6.77 -21.62
CA CYS A 3 -1.16 -5.33 -21.62
C CYS A 3 0.11 -4.68 -21.08
N CYS A 4 0.91 -4.02 -21.93
CA CYS A 4 2.09 -3.27 -21.46
C CYS A 4 1.62 -2.04 -20.68
N SER A 5 1.30 -2.24 -19.40
CA SER A 5 1.10 -1.11 -18.50
C SER A 5 2.46 -0.46 -18.21
N ILE A 6 2.52 0.86 -18.29
CA ILE A 6 3.67 1.63 -17.81
C ILE A 6 3.49 1.83 -16.30
N ILE A 7 4.53 1.52 -15.53
CA ILE A 7 4.53 1.82 -14.09
C ILE A 7 5.36 3.08 -13.87
N ARG A 8 4.75 4.09 -13.27
CA ARG A 8 5.37 5.38 -12.96
C ARG A 8 5.06 5.84 -11.55
N ASN A 9 5.81 6.81 -11.06
CA ASN A 9 5.43 7.51 -9.83
C ASN A 9 4.04 8.13 -10.02
N ALA A 10 3.23 8.05 -8.96
CA ALA A 10 1.97 8.75 -8.94
C ALA A 10 2.18 10.27 -8.88
N ASN A 11 1.19 11.02 -9.28
CA ASN A 11 1.15 12.46 -9.16
C ASN A 11 -0.20 12.91 -8.60
N LYS A 12 -0.32 14.19 -8.30
CA LYS A 12 -1.51 14.75 -7.70
C LYS A 12 -2.78 14.50 -8.53
N ASP A 13 -2.70 14.60 -9.85
CA ASP A 13 -3.85 14.49 -10.75
C ASP A 13 -4.41 13.07 -10.86
N ASP A 14 -3.64 12.06 -10.43
CA ASP A 14 -4.11 10.68 -10.38
C ASP A 14 -5.16 10.44 -9.27
N GLY A 15 -5.30 11.37 -8.32
CA GLY A 15 -6.07 11.20 -7.09
C GLY A 15 -7.50 10.72 -7.28
N SER A 16 -8.19 11.20 -8.32
CA SER A 16 -9.58 10.81 -8.60
C SER A 16 -9.77 9.32 -8.87
N ILE A 17 -8.72 8.63 -9.37
CA ILE A 17 -8.73 7.19 -9.66
C ILE A 17 -7.90 6.42 -8.63
N ALA A 18 -6.76 6.96 -8.22
CA ALA A 18 -5.84 6.30 -7.31
C ALA A 18 -6.39 6.19 -5.87
N VAL A 19 -7.08 7.22 -5.37
CA VAL A 19 -7.62 7.20 -4.00
C VAL A 19 -8.69 6.12 -3.80
N PRO A 20 -9.67 5.92 -4.70
CA PRO A 20 -10.56 4.75 -4.62
C PRO A 20 -9.82 3.41 -4.66
N LEU A 21 -8.74 3.27 -5.43
CA LEU A 21 -7.91 2.06 -5.44
C LEU A 21 -7.17 1.87 -4.12
N LEU A 22 -6.56 2.93 -3.59
CA LEU A 22 -5.91 2.95 -2.28
C LEU A 22 -6.89 2.53 -1.18
N PHE A 23 -8.06 3.12 -1.12
CA PHE A 23 -9.11 2.77 -0.18
C PHE A 23 -9.50 1.30 -0.28
N ASN A 24 -9.72 0.79 -1.50
CA ASN A 24 -10.11 -0.61 -1.70
C ASN A 24 -9.02 -1.61 -1.31
N ALA A 25 -7.73 -1.21 -1.33
CA ALA A 25 -6.62 -2.07 -0.90
C ALA A 25 -6.62 -2.35 0.61
N GLY A 26 -7.20 -1.45 1.42
CA GLY A 26 -7.28 -1.60 2.88
C GLY A 26 -8.65 -1.17 3.42
N LYS A 27 -9.73 -1.44 2.68
CA LYS A 27 -11.06 -0.88 2.91
C LYS A 27 -11.53 -1.00 4.35
N HIS A 28 -11.45 -2.19 4.94
CA HIS A 28 -11.91 -2.43 6.30
C HIS A 28 -11.10 -1.60 7.31
N LEU A 29 -9.78 -1.74 7.27
CA LEU A 29 -8.86 -1.04 8.16
C LEU A 29 -9.01 0.49 8.05
N LEU A 30 -9.02 1.01 6.82
CA LEU A 30 -9.09 2.45 6.57
C LEU A 30 -10.43 3.04 7.01
N THR A 31 -11.53 2.28 6.82
CA THR A 31 -12.86 2.69 7.30
C THR A 31 -12.90 2.76 8.83
N GLU A 32 -12.37 1.74 9.52
CA GLU A 32 -12.34 1.70 10.98
C GLU A 32 -11.44 2.78 11.58
N VAL A 33 -10.22 2.94 11.03
CA VAL A 33 -9.25 3.89 11.56
C VAL A 33 -9.68 5.34 11.36
N PHE A 34 -10.06 5.72 10.14
CA PHE A 34 -10.34 7.10 9.79
C PHE A 34 -11.81 7.47 9.79
N GLY A 35 -12.69 6.53 9.49
CA GLY A 35 -14.11 6.82 9.32
C GLY A 35 -15.00 6.34 10.45
N GLN A 36 -14.50 5.58 11.44
CA GLN A 36 -15.33 4.98 12.51
C GLN A 36 -16.57 4.25 11.95
N GLY A 37 -16.39 3.51 10.84
CA GLY A 37 -17.46 2.83 10.11
C GLY A 37 -18.00 3.61 8.91
N ASP A 38 -17.74 4.92 8.78
CA ASP A 38 -18.12 5.71 7.61
C ASP A 38 -17.03 5.70 6.54
N GLN A 39 -17.33 5.07 5.41
CA GLN A 39 -16.41 4.97 4.27
C GLN A 39 -16.16 6.31 3.58
N GLN A 40 -17.14 7.22 3.60
CA GLN A 40 -16.98 8.51 2.93
C GLN A 40 -16.00 9.41 3.68
N VAL A 41 -16.06 9.41 5.02
CA VAL A 41 -15.10 10.13 5.86
C VAL A 41 -13.67 9.65 5.60
N ALA A 42 -13.48 8.33 5.51
CA ALA A 42 -12.17 7.77 5.19
C ALA A 42 -11.68 8.16 3.78
N LEU A 43 -12.56 8.13 2.78
CA LEU A 43 -12.25 8.55 1.41
C LEU A 43 -11.89 10.04 1.31
N ASP A 44 -12.63 10.90 2.01
CA ASP A 44 -12.39 12.34 2.02
C ASP A 44 -11.03 12.67 2.65
N TYR A 45 -10.70 11.97 3.74
CA TYR A 45 -9.37 12.07 4.32
C TYR A 45 -8.27 11.61 3.35
N LEU A 46 -8.42 10.43 2.75
CA LEU A 46 -7.42 9.91 1.82
C LEU A 46 -7.19 10.84 0.63
N LEU A 47 -8.25 11.48 0.11
CA LEU A 47 -8.11 12.45 -0.96
C LEU A 47 -7.39 13.72 -0.48
N SER A 48 -7.67 14.18 0.73
CA SER A 48 -6.95 15.30 1.34
C SER A 48 -5.47 14.99 1.52
N ALA A 49 -5.13 13.81 2.09
CA ALA A 49 -3.76 13.37 2.30
C ALA A 49 -3.02 13.13 0.96
N TRP A 50 -3.69 12.55 -0.04
CA TRP A 50 -3.14 12.40 -1.39
C TRP A 50 -2.67 13.74 -1.95
N ASN A 51 -3.51 14.76 -1.88
CA ASN A 51 -3.24 16.08 -2.44
C ASN A 51 -2.08 16.82 -1.76
N LYS A 52 -1.68 16.44 -0.54
CA LYS A 52 -0.52 16.99 0.17
C LYS A 52 0.81 16.49 -0.36
N GLY A 53 0.83 15.29 -0.92
CA GLY A 53 2.00 14.71 -1.56
C GLY A 53 2.79 13.77 -0.69
N GLY A 54 3.26 14.19 0.47
CA GLY A 54 4.10 13.39 1.35
C GLY A 54 3.35 12.47 2.31
N GLY A 55 4.11 11.68 3.08
CA GLY A 55 3.58 10.76 4.07
C GLY A 55 2.96 9.49 3.49
N GLN A 56 2.30 8.73 4.35
CA GLN A 56 1.81 7.39 4.04
C GLN A 56 0.79 7.36 2.91
N TYR A 57 -0.12 8.34 2.86
CA TYR A 57 -1.25 8.37 1.94
C TYR A 57 -1.09 9.43 0.84
N GLY A 58 0.02 10.17 0.84
CA GLY A 58 0.36 11.14 -0.19
C GLY A 58 0.81 10.46 -1.49
N PHE A 59 0.62 11.12 -2.64
CA PHE A 59 0.95 10.54 -3.95
C PHE A 59 2.44 10.19 -4.11
N GLU A 60 3.34 10.87 -3.40
CA GLU A 60 4.79 10.65 -3.52
C GLU A 60 5.23 9.25 -3.04
N ASN A 61 4.44 8.60 -2.16
CA ASN A 61 4.71 7.23 -1.68
C ASN A 61 4.01 6.14 -2.53
N HIS A 62 3.50 6.50 -3.72
CA HIS A 62 2.73 5.59 -4.55
C HIS A 62 3.27 5.51 -5.98
N TRP A 63 3.06 4.34 -6.58
CA TRP A 63 3.28 4.09 -8.01
C TRP A 63 1.97 3.64 -8.62
N VAL A 64 1.72 4.08 -9.83
CA VAL A 64 0.53 3.69 -10.58
C VAL A 64 0.92 2.92 -11.83
N ALA A 65 0.10 1.93 -12.17
CA ALA A 65 0.12 1.27 -13.47
C ALA A 65 -0.82 2.05 -14.40
N GLU A 66 -0.29 2.50 -15.52
CA GLU A 66 -1.03 3.26 -16.53
C GLU A 66 -1.14 2.46 -17.82
N TYR A 67 -2.33 2.40 -18.39
CA TYR A 67 -2.60 1.81 -19.69
C TYR A 67 -3.48 2.75 -20.53
N ASN A 68 -3.02 3.10 -21.73
CA ASN A 68 -3.69 4.05 -22.61
C ASN A 68 -4.08 5.37 -21.92
N GLY A 69 -3.17 5.93 -21.12
CA GLY A 69 -3.39 7.19 -20.41
C GLY A 69 -4.35 7.09 -19.21
N LYS A 70 -4.73 5.87 -18.79
CA LYS A 70 -5.59 5.66 -17.62
C LYS A 70 -4.88 4.89 -16.53
N VAL A 71 -5.00 5.32 -15.29
CA VAL A 71 -4.54 4.57 -14.12
C VAL A 71 -5.39 3.31 -13.97
N THR A 72 -4.73 2.15 -13.93
CA THR A 72 -5.36 0.83 -13.85
C THR A 72 -4.97 0.05 -12.60
N GLY A 73 -3.99 0.52 -11.87
CA GLY A 73 -3.55 -0.09 -10.61
C GLY A 73 -2.66 0.85 -9.82
N LEU A 74 -2.47 0.51 -8.55
CA LEU A 74 -1.70 1.30 -7.60
C LEU A 74 -0.94 0.38 -6.67
N VAL A 75 0.24 0.81 -6.22
CA VAL A 75 1.01 0.17 -5.16
C VAL A 75 1.78 1.20 -4.35
N SER A 76 1.94 0.95 -3.05
CA SER A 76 2.84 1.69 -2.15
C SER A 76 3.87 0.73 -1.52
N CYS A 77 4.86 1.27 -0.84
CA CYS A 77 5.88 0.47 -0.18
C CYS A 77 6.34 1.08 1.15
N TRP A 78 6.99 0.23 1.95
CA TRP A 78 7.60 0.56 3.23
C TRP A 78 9.03 0.01 3.28
N HIS A 79 9.97 0.83 3.74
CA HIS A 79 11.36 0.42 3.91
C HIS A 79 12.10 1.41 4.83
N ASP A 80 13.26 1.01 5.30
CA ASP A 80 14.12 1.78 6.20
C ASP A 80 14.68 3.11 5.63
N ARG A 81 14.46 3.37 4.34
CA ARG A 81 14.94 4.59 3.65
C ARG A 81 13.80 5.47 3.17
N LEU A 82 12.64 5.43 3.86
CA LEU A 82 11.61 6.43 3.67
C LEU A 82 12.14 7.81 4.11
N PRO A 83 11.60 8.93 3.56
CA PRO A 83 12.01 10.26 3.97
C PRO A 83 11.92 10.46 5.48
N GLU A 84 12.87 11.18 6.10
CA GLU A 84 12.90 11.42 7.55
C GLU A 84 11.63 12.11 8.09
N ASN A 85 10.93 12.86 7.24
CA ASN A 85 9.69 13.54 7.57
C ASN A 85 8.43 12.71 7.30
N PHE A 86 8.56 11.45 6.83
CA PHE A 86 7.44 10.62 6.39
C PHE A 86 6.33 10.47 7.44
N ASP A 87 6.69 10.10 8.67
CA ASP A 87 5.72 9.93 9.76
C ASP A 87 5.13 11.28 10.20
N ARG A 88 5.95 12.33 10.22
CA ARG A 88 5.50 13.68 10.54
C ARG A 88 4.50 14.21 9.52
N GLU A 89 4.73 13.96 8.23
CA GLU A 89 3.79 14.36 7.17
C GLU A 89 2.49 13.56 7.24
N THR A 90 2.57 12.27 7.57
CA THR A 90 1.38 11.45 7.82
C THR A 90 0.56 12.04 8.97
N LEU A 91 1.19 12.30 10.12
CA LEU A 91 0.51 12.89 11.27
C LEU A 91 -0.05 14.29 10.96
N SER A 92 0.74 15.13 10.27
CA SER A 92 0.28 16.47 9.85
C SER A 92 -0.96 16.39 8.96
N SER A 93 -1.02 15.42 8.06
CA SER A 93 -2.20 15.23 7.19
C SER A 93 -3.46 14.87 7.99
N ILE A 94 -3.31 14.06 9.04
CA ILE A 94 -4.42 13.69 9.94
C ILE A 94 -4.89 14.90 10.74
N VAL A 95 -3.96 15.60 11.39
CA VAL A 95 -4.28 16.77 12.22
C VAL A 95 -4.96 17.88 11.40
N GLU A 96 -4.48 18.14 10.19
CA GLU A 96 -5.04 19.19 9.34
C GLU A 96 -6.43 18.85 8.80
N HIS A 97 -6.74 17.56 8.61
CA HIS A 97 -8.04 17.13 8.11
C HIS A 97 -9.09 17.02 9.24
N PHE A 98 -8.72 16.42 10.38
CA PHE A 98 -9.66 16.09 11.45
C PHE A 98 -9.60 17.05 12.64
N GLY A 99 -8.55 17.86 12.77
CA GLY A 99 -8.25 18.60 13.99
C GLY A 99 -7.46 17.77 15.00
N ILE A 100 -6.94 18.43 16.04
CA ILE A 100 -6.00 17.80 16.97
C ILE A 100 -6.65 16.74 17.87
N ASP A 101 -7.90 16.99 18.30
CA ASP A 101 -8.60 16.10 19.23
C ASP A 101 -8.95 14.76 18.53
N ASP A 102 -9.56 14.83 17.34
CA ASP A 102 -9.90 13.64 16.56
C ASP A 102 -8.63 12.92 16.04
N ALA A 103 -7.56 13.65 15.73
CA ALA A 103 -6.29 13.09 15.33
C ALA A 103 -5.69 12.18 16.42
N LEU A 104 -5.82 12.56 17.69
CA LEU A 104 -5.37 11.73 18.82
C LEU A 104 -6.13 10.40 18.86
N GLU A 105 -7.45 10.45 18.70
CA GLU A 105 -8.28 9.24 18.65
C GLU A 105 -7.93 8.34 17.46
N ILE A 106 -7.66 8.92 16.29
CA ILE A 106 -7.22 8.20 15.10
C ILE A 106 -5.89 7.48 15.36
N VAL A 107 -4.92 8.17 15.97
CA VAL A 107 -3.63 7.56 16.35
C VAL A 107 -3.85 6.40 17.32
N MET A 108 -4.70 6.55 18.31
CA MET A 108 -5.01 5.47 19.27
C MET A 108 -5.68 4.28 18.59
N ARG A 109 -6.61 4.49 17.66
CA ARG A 109 -7.21 3.41 16.87
C ARG A 109 -6.20 2.73 15.96
N SER A 110 -5.33 3.48 15.29
CA SER A 110 -4.29 2.92 14.42
C SER A 110 -3.29 2.05 15.17
N GLN A 111 -2.96 2.39 16.42
CA GLN A 111 -2.06 1.57 17.24
C GLN A 111 -2.58 0.15 17.49
N GLN A 112 -3.90 -0.05 17.56
CA GLN A 112 -4.49 -1.38 17.71
C GLN A 112 -4.22 -2.27 16.48
N TYR A 113 -4.12 -1.67 15.30
CA TYR A 113 -3.76 -2.37 14.06
C TYR A 113 -2.24 -2.54 13.92
N LEU A 114 -1.47 -1.54 14.33
CA LEU A 114 -0.01 -1.64 14.33
C LEU A 114 0.50 -2.76 15.25
N ALA A 115 -0.24 -3.09 16.30
CA ALA A 115 0.08 -4.22 17.18
C ALA A 115 -0.05 -5.60 16.50
N VAL A 116 -0.81 -5.68 15.40
CA VAL A 116 -1.07 -6.94 14.67
C VAL A 116 -0.52 -6.94 13.25
N LEU A 117 -0.17 -5.76 12.71
CA LEU A 117 0.51 -5.63 11.42
C LEU A 117 2.02 -5.61 11.66
N GLU A 118 2.71 -6.58 11.11
CA GLU A 118 4.16 -6.62 11.25
C GLU A 118 4.83 -5.68 10.25
N ALA A 119 5.66 -4.77 10.79
CA ALA A 119 6.49 -3.90 9.96
C ALA A 119 7.61 -4.71 9.29
N PRO A 120 8.07 -4.32 8.10
CA PRO A 120 9.20 -4.95 7.44
C PRO A 120 10.48 -4.76 8.27
N LEU A 121 11.31 -5.79 8.34
CA LEU A 121 12.63 -5.71 8.93
C LEU A 121 13.56 -4.82 8.08
N PHE A 122 14.68 -4.39 8.66
CA PHE A 122 15.70 -3.61 7.94
C PHE A 122 16.16 -4.26 6.63
N THR A 123 16.19 -5.58 6.57
CA THR A 123 16.58 -6.37 5.38
C THR A 123 15.43 -6.63 4.41
N GLU A 124 14.22 -6.22 4.73
CA GLU A 124 13.01 -6.48 3.98
C GLU A 124 12.48 -5.22 3.28
N PHE A 125 11.63 -5.45 2.30
CA PHE A 125 10.89 -4.42 1.59
C PHE A 125 9.40 -4.72 1.70
N GLY A 126 8.69 -3.85 2.41
CA GLY A 126 7.25 -3.98 2.61
C GLY A 126 6.47 -3.50 1.39
N ILE A 127 5.51 -4.29 0.94
CA ILE A 127 4.49 -3.87 0.00
C ILE A 127 3.30 -3.38 0.82
N GLY A 128 2.90 -2.15 0.60
CA GLY A 128 1.75 -1.55 1.25
C GLY A 128 0.45 -1.82 0.49
N HIS A 129 -0.27 -0.74 0.18
CA HIS A 129 -1.52 -0.85 -0.56
C HIS A 129 -1.25 -1.30 -2.00
N LEU A 130 -1.87 -2.41 -2.41
CA LEU A 130 -1.87 -2.87 -3.79
C LEU A 130 -3.30 -3.10 -4.25
N ALA A 131 -3.71 -2.41 -5.29
CA ALA A 131 -5.02 -2.59 -5.90
C ALA A 131 -4.96 -2.47 -7.43
N VAL A 132 -5.85 -3.19 -8.11
CA VAL A 132 -6.04 -3.15 -9.56
C VAL A 132 -7.52 -2.88 -9.84
N SER A 133 -7.79 -1.94 -10.76
CA SER A 133 -9.15 -1.62 -11.17
C SER A 133 -9.87 -2.87 -11.69
N PRO A 134 -11.18 -3.03 -11.45
CA PRO A 134 -11.93 -4.22 -11.87
C PRO A 134 -11.72 -4.56 -13.35
N ASP A 135 -11.71 -3.56 -14.21
CA ASP A 135 -11.58 -3.72 -15.66
C ASP A 135 -10.19 -4.17 -16.11
N ALA A 136 -9.15 -3.94 -15.30
CA ALA A 136 -7.77 -4.33 -15.58
C ALA A 136 -7.33 -5.61 -14.85
N ARG A 137 -8.23 -6.24 -14.09
CA ARG A 137 -7.93 -7.49 -13.38
C ARG A 137 -7.68 -8.63 -14.38
N ARG A 138 -6.86 -9.60 -13.98
CA ARG A 138 -6.48 -10.79 -14.78
C ARG A 138 -5.79 -10.46 -16.12
N GLN A 139 -5.29 -9.24 -16.27
CA GLN A 139 -4.53 -8.78 -17.42
C GLN A 139 -3.02 -8.59 -17.13
N GLY A 140 -2.55 -9.06 -15.97
CA GLY A 140 -1.14 -8.99 -15.58
C GLY A 140 -0.75 -7.72 -14.81
N THR A 141 -1.62 -6.72 -14.67
CA THR A 141 -1.31 -5.44 -14.00
C THR A 141 -0.78 -5.62 -12.58
N GLY A 142 -1.44 -6.46 -11.77
CA GLY A 142 -0.97 -6.73 -10.39
C GLY A 142 0.41 -7.41 -10.35
N SER A 143 0.67 -8.34 -11.26
CA SER A 143 1.98 -9.00 -11.36
C SER A 143 3.07 -8.01 -11.76
N ALA A 144 2.79 -7.13 -12.72
CA ALA A 144 3.73 -6.09 -13.14
C ALA A 144 4.07 -5.11 -12.00
N LEU A 145 3.08 -4.74 -11.18
CA LEU A 145 3.32 -3.91 -9.98
C LEU A 145 4.22 -4.62 -8.96
N ILE A 146 4.00 -5.93 -8.71
CA ILE A 146 4.87 -6.71 -7.84
C ILE A 146 6.29 -6.84 -8.41
N GLU A 147 6.44 -7.15 -9.69
CA GLU A 147 7.75 -7.23 -10.37
C GLU A 147 8.52 -5.90 -10.28
N PHE A 148 7.81 -4.77 -10.43
CA PHE A 148 8.40 -3.45 -10.25
C PHE A 148 8.89 -3.24 -8.80
N MET A 149 8.12 -3.66 -7.79
CA MET A 149 8.54 -3.58 -6.39
C MET A 149 9.70 -4.52 -6.09
N GLU A 150 9.76 -5.71 -6.71
CA GLU A 150 10.93 -6.59 -6.62
C GLU A 150 12.20 -5.92 -7.16
N ALA A 151 12.11 -5.27 -8.31
CA ALA A 151 13.25 -4.56 -8.89
C ALA A 151 13.74 -3.43 -7.96
N LYS A 152 12.81 -2.66 -7.36
CA LYS A 152 13.16 -1.64 -6.37
C LYS A 152 13.83 -2.24 -5.13
N ALA A 153 13.26 -3.31 -4.58
CA ALA A 153 13.82 -4.00 -3.42
C ALA A 153 15.24 -4.53 -3.69
N ARG A 154 15.48 -5.14 -4.85
CA ARG A 154 16.81 -5.60 -5.28
C ARG A 154 17.80 -4.43 -5.41
N ALA A 155 17.39 -3.32 -6.01
CA ALA A 155 18.21 -2.10 -6.13
C ALA A 155 18.59 -1.53 -4.74
N MET A 156 17.74 -1.74 -3.74
CA MET A 156 18.00 -1.37 -2.35
C MET A 156 18.72 -2.47 -1.54
N LYS A 157 19.12 -3.58 -2.18
CA LYS A 157 19.79 -4.74 -1.57
C LYS A 157 18.95 -5.38 -0.45
N LYS A 158 17.63 -5.41 -0.62
CA LYS A 158 16.72 -6.12 0.28
C LYS A 158 16.63 -7.59 -0.10
N ASN A 159 16.52 -8.46 0.90
CA ASN A 159 16.56 -9.92 0.72
C ASN A 159 15.16 -10.55 0.62
N ALA A 160 14.11 -9.80 0.93
CA ALA A 160 12.74 -10.29 0.82
C ALA A 160 11.74 -9.16 0.54
N LEU A 161 10.63 -9.52 -0.12
CA LEU A 161 9.39 -8.75 -0.09
C LEU A 161 8.48 -9.30 1.00
N VAL A 162 7.83 -8.42 1.75
CA VAL A 162 6.84 -8.79 2.77
C VAL A 162 5.58 -7.96 2.59
N LEU A 163 4.44 -8.52 2.96
CA LEU A 163 3.15 -7.82 2.98
C LEU A 163 2.24 -8.44 4.04
N ASN A 164 1.27 -7.67 4.52
CA ASN A 164 0.20 -8.16 5.37
C ASN A 164 -1.11 -8.21 4.54
N CYS A 165 -1.80 -9.33 4.55
CA CYS A 165 -3.06 -9.55 3.85
C CYS A 165 -4.14 -9.96 4.85
N GLU A 166 -5.35 -9.40 4.73
CA GLU A 166 -6.48 -9.88 5.52
C GLU A 166 -6.76 -11.35 5.20
N ILE A 167 -6.92 -12.19 6.22
CA ILE A 167 -7.19 -13.64 6.06
C ILE A 167 -8.46 -13.85 5.23
N ALA A 168 -9.47 -13.00 5.41
CA ALA A 168 -10.71 -13.07 4.66
C ALA A 168 -10.54 -12.80 3.15
N ASN A 169 -9.39 -12.24 2.73
CA ASN A 169 -9.11 -11.96 1.32
C ASN A 169 -8.39 -13.12 0.63
N GLU A 170 -9.06 -14.28 0.59
CA GLU A 170 -8.53 -15.49 -0.05
C GLU A 170 -8.04 -15.27 -1.48
N GLY A 171 -8.73 -14.38 -2.21
CA GLY A 171 -8.34 -14.05 -3.59
C GLY A 171 -6.98 -13.37 -3.69
N ALA A 172 -6.66 -12.47 -2.75
CA ALA A 172 -5.35 -11.82 -2.67
C ALA A 172 -4.28 -12.82 -2.21
N ILE A 173 -4.56 -13.64 -1.20
CA ILE A 173 -3.64 -14.69 -0.73
C ILE A 173 -3.26 -15.61 -1.88
N ALA A 174 -4.24 -16.15 -2.61
CA ALA A 174 -4.00 -17.00 -3.77
C ALA A 174 -3.24 -16.28 -4.90
N PHE A 175 -3.44 -14.97 -5.08
CA PHE A 175 -2.67 -14.16 -6.03
C PHE A 175 -1.19 -14.08 -5.62
N TYR A 176 -0.90 -13.75 -4.36
CA TYR A 176 0.47 -13.67 -3.87
C TYR A 176 1.18 -15.02 -3.86
N GLN A 177 0.49 -16.10 -3.49
CA GLN A 177 1.05 -17.48 -3.56
C GLN A 177 1.48 -17.83 -4.99
N ARG A 178 0.69 -17.50 -6.02
CA ARG A 178 1.08 -17.71 -7.43
C ARG A 178 2.32 -16.90 -7.85
N LEU A 179 2.61 -15.80 -7.17
CA LEU A 179 3.81 -14.98 -7.40
C LEU A 179 5.01 -15.42 -6.54
N GLY A 180 4.89 -16.52 -5.80
CA GLY A 180 5.97 -17.11 -5.03
C GLY A 180 6.09 -16.58 -3.60
N PHE A 181 5.05 -15.90 -3.08
CA PHE A 181 4.97 -15.60 -1.66
C PHE A 181 4.51 -16.83 -0.87
N GLY A 182 5.13 -17.07 0.26
CA GLY A 182 4.69 -18.03 1.27
C GLY A 182 4.10 -17.32 2.49
N GLU A 183 3.26 -18.02 3.22
CA GLU A 183 2.77 -17.54 4.52
C GLU A 183 3.91 -17.59 5.55
N HIS A 184 4.09 -16.52 6.31
CA HIS A 184 5.17 -16.40 7.30
C HIS A 184 4.64 -16.39 8.73
N ARG A 185 3.72 -15.49 9.02
CA ARG A 185 3.07 -15.34 10.34
C ARG A 185 1.59 -15.07 10.15
N THR A 186 0.79 -15.54 11.08
CA THR A 186 -0.66 -15.38 11.04
C THR A 186 -1.17 -15.01 12.43
N ASN A 187 -2.08 -14.06 12.48
CA ASN A 187 -2.88 -13.72 13.66
C ASN A 187 -4.38 -13.83 13.31
N ASP A 188 -5.27 -13.40 14.19
CA ASP A 188 -6.71 -13.55 13.98
C ASP A 188 -7.29 -12.80 12.77
N LYS A 189 -6.58 -11.78 12.25
CA LYS A 189 -7.07 -10.91 11.18
C LYS A 189 -6.21 -10.91 9.93
N PHE A 190 -4.89 -11.09 10.08
CA PHE A 190 -3.93 -10.94 8.99
C PHE A 190 -2.98 -12.12 8.88
N VAL A 191 -2.60 -12.41 7.66
CA VAL A 191 -1.43 -13.25 7.34
C VAL A 191 -0.34 -12.36 6.76
N GLN A 192 0.85 -12.43 7.35
CA GLN A 192 2.04 -11.88 6.73
C GLN A 192 2.57 -12.88 5.71
N MET A 193 2.78 -12.40 4.51
CA MET A 193 3.33 -13.18 3.42
C MET A 193 4.73 -12.68 3.05
N ILE A 194 5.62 -13.60 2.74
CA ILE A 194 7.03 -13.31 2.42
C ILE A 194 7.45 -13.98 1.11
N LYS A 195 8.22 -13.25 0.31
CA LYS A 195 8.91 -13.77 -0.87
C LYS A 195 10.40 -13.44 -0.78
N ALA A 196 11.25 -14.48 -0.69
CA ALA A 196 12.69 -14.30 -0.71
C ALA A 196 13.17 -13.76 -2.06
N LEU A 197 14.10 -12.81 -2.02
CA LEU A 197 14.75 -12.24 -3.20
C LEU A 197 16.18 -12.79 -3.26
N HIS A 198 16.51 -13.51 -4.33
CA HIS A 198 17.90 -13.88 -4.56
C HIS A 198 18.70 -12.62 -4.92
N ILE A 199 19.64 -12.26 -4.08
CA ILE A 199 20.61 -11.21 -4.37
C ILE A 199 21.75 -11.92 -5.12
N GLU A 200 21.91 -11.62 -6.39
CA GLU A 200 23.11 -12.06 -7.11
C GLU A 200 24.30 -11.36 -6.44
N THR A 201 25.12 -12.15 -5.75
CA THR A 201 26.44 -11.71 -5.25
C THR A 201 27.34 -11.56 -6.48
N LEU A 202 27.67 -10.33 -6.82
CA LEU A 202 28.71 -10.01 -7.81
C LEU A 202 30.09 -10.43 -7.29
#